data_ad75d12a19397325367683d62d2d1b0b
#
_entry.id   ad75d12a19397325367683d62d2d1b0b
#
_cell.length_a   1.000
_cell.length_b   1.000
_cell.length_c   1.000
_cell.angle_alpha   90.00
_cell.angle_beta   90.00
_cell.angle_gamma   90.00
#
_symmetry.space_group_name_H-M   'P 1'
#
loop_
_entity.id
_entity.type
_entity.pdbx_description
1 polymer ?
#
loop_
_entity_poly.entity_id
_entity_poly.type
_entity_poly.pdbx_seq_one_letter_code
_entity_poly.pdbx_strand_id
1 'polypeptide(L)'
;MRLGFQACGAAKAGILKSERLNLWLNNGYHAAMEYMERNKEKRIDIKQLVPYAETIFSFLISYNGNQNEAAQSGVAAYALGEDYHKVLKIKLYNLLQIIQSAYPDFEARVFVDSAPLMERQWAVKAGLGWIGKNGCLINRTFGSRTFIAEMVCNYTSDYCEEQKNRCGTSKRCIESCPNHAIKPNGIIDSNRCISYQTIENKAAIPDGIRLQGYVYGCDICLNACIWNKKAAKYQAEDFAPSPEMLNLIDKIKNGSLEKQDFNKARKHSPIERVKYYKLLSNINAAQSEVD
;
A
#
# COMPACT_ATOMS: atom_id res chain seq x y z
N MET A 1 -2.46 8.77 21.22
CA MET A 1 -2.15 9.02 19.81
C MET A 1 -1.09 10.12 19.59
N ARG A 2 -0.17 10.30 20.53
CA ARG A 2 0.93 11.29 20.42
C ARG A 2 1.92 11.04 19.27
N LEU A 3 1.92 9.82 18.67
CA LEU A 3 2.81 9.43 17.58
C LEU A 3 2.20 9.62 16.17
N GLY A 4 0.98 10.17 16.07
CA GLY A 4 0.31 10.50 14.81
C GLY A 4 -0.45 9.35 14.15
N PHE A 5 -0.51 8.15 14.76
CA PHE A 5 -1.42 7.11 14.29
C PHE A 5 -2.87 7.50 14.53
N GLN A 6 -3.73 7.29 13.54
CA GLN A 6 -5.14 7.73 13.56
C GLN A 6 -6.09 6.62 13.98
N ALA A 7 -5.70 5.37 13.79
CA ALA A 7 -6.43 4.21 14.27
C ALA A 7 -5.44 3.12 14.68
N CYS A 8 -5.86 2.34 15.69
CA CYS A 8 -5.16 1.15 16.15
C CYS A 8 -6.20 0.09 16.48
N GLY A 9 -5.87 -1.16 16.23
CA GLY A 9 -6.66 -2.32 16.64
C GLY A 9 -5.77 -3.50 16.93
N ALA A 10 -6.29 -4.48 17.66
CA ALA A 10 -5.58 -5.68 18.07
C ALA A 10 -6.28 -6.94 17.55
N ALA A 11 -5.48 -7.87 17.03
CA ALA A 11 -5.92 -9.19 16.61
C ALA A 11 -5.11 -10.28 17.31
N LYS A 12 -5.77 -11.40 17.65
CA LYS A 12 -5.08 -12.59 18.16
C LYS A 12 -4.19 -13.16 17.08
N ALA A 13 -2.92 -13.43 17.40
CA ALA A 13 -1.99 -14.10 16.52
C ALA A 13 -2.48 -15.52 16.18
N GLY A 14 -2.20 -15.97 14.96
CA GLY A 14 -2.60 -17.31 14.52
C GLY A 14 -2.46 -17.49 13.01
N ILE A 15 -3.17 -18.47 12.48
CA ILE A 15 -3.15 -18.82 11.07
C ILE A 15 -4.25 -18.06 10.32
N LEU A 16 -3.88 -17.43 9.20
CA LEU A 16 -4.82 -16.77 8.29
C LEU A 16 -5.43 -17.77 7.29
N LYS A 17 -6.64 -17.47 6.83
CA LYS A 17 -7.25 -18.19 5.71
C LYS A 17 -6.44 -17.99 4.44
N SER A 18 -6.07 -19.07 3.78
CA SER A 18 -5.16 -19.07 2.62
C SER A 18 -5.86 -19.16 1.27
N GLU A 19 -7.17 -19.42 1.22
CA GLU A 19 -7.89 -19.75 -0.02
C GLU A 19 -7.76 -18.64 -1.07
N ARG A 20 -7.86 -17.38 -0.63
CA ARG A 20 -7.73 -16.23 -1.53
C ARG A 20 -6.29 -16.08 -2.08
N LEU A 21 -5.29 -16.28 -1.25
CA LEU A 21 -3.88 -16.25 -1.66
C LEU A 21 -3.59 -17.41 -2.61
N ASN A 22 -4.06 -18.63 -2.30
CA ASN A 22 -3.90 -19.80 -3.15
C ASN A 22 -4.55 -19.60 -4.52
N LEU A 23 -5.78 -19.10 -4.55
CA LEU A 23 -6.46 -18.81 -5.81
C LEU A 23 -5.70 -17.77 -6.65
N TRP A 24 -5.14 -16.75 -6.02
CA TRP A 24 -4.36 -15.72 -6.69
C TRP A 24 -3.05 -16.25 -7.28
N LEU A 25 -2.31 -17.07 -6.51
CA LEU A 25 -1.09 -17.73 -6.96
C LEU A 25 -1.36 -18.74 -8.09
N ASN A 26 -2.34 -19.62 -7.89
CA ASN A 26 -2.68 -20.68 -8.86
C ASN A 26 -3.13 -20.14 -10.22
N ASN A 27 -3.71 -18.93 -10.26
CA ASN A 27 -4.07 -18.27 -11.51
C ASN A 27 -2.92 -17.44 -12.13
N GLY A 28 -1.72 -17.43 -11.54
CA GLY A 28 -0.59 -16.60 -12.00
C GLY A 28 -0.85 -15.10 -11.89
N TYR A 29 -1.81 -14.67 -11.06
CA TYR A 29 -2.17 -13.26 -10.91
C TYR A 29 -1.11 -12.45 -10.14
N HIS A 30 -0.13 -13.11 -9.52
CA HIS A 30 1.03 -12.48 -8.89
C HIS A 30 2.07 -11.98 -9.92
N ALA A 31 1.92 -12.35 -11.19
CA ALA A 31 2.86 -11.99 -12.26
C ALA A 31 4.31 -12.40 -11.89
N ALA A 32 5.30 -11.51 -12.03
CA ALA A 32 6.70 -11.80 -11.68
C ALA A 32 7.04 -11.58 -10.19
N MET A 33 6.06 -11.45 -9.30
CA MET A 33 6.30 -11.32 -7.85
C MET A 33 6.50 -12.68 -7.18
N GLU A 34 7.51 -13.45 -7.60
CA GLU A 34 7.83 -14.80 -7.08
C GLU A 34 8.03 -14.83 -5.57
N TYR A 35 8.43 -13.69 -4.96
CA TYR A 35 8.58 -13.58 -3.50
C TYR A 35 7.24 -13.80 -2.76
N MET A 36 6.11 -13.67 -3.43
CA MET A 36 4.79 -13.97 -2.85
C MET A 36 4.60 -15.47 -2.67
N GLU A 37 5.09 -16.27 -3.59
CA GLU A 37 5.03 -17.73 -3.57
C GLU A 37 6.06 -18.32 -2.61
N ARG A 38 7.33 -17.89 -2.73
CA ARG A 38 8.46 -18.39 -1.90
C ARG A 38 8.24 -18.26 -0.41
N ASN A 39 7.50 -17.27 0.05
CA ASN A 39 7.26 -17.01 1.48
C ASN A 39 5.79 -17.23 1.87
N LYS A 40 5.08 -18.08 1.17
CA LYS A 40 3.65 -18.33 1.37
C LYS A 40 3.33 -18.75 2.80
N GLU A 41 4.07 -19.72 3.35
CA GLU A 41 3.82 -20.25 4.69
C GLU A 41 3.97 -19.18 5.78
N LYS A 42 5.00 -18.34 5.68
CA LYS A 42 5.20 -17.21 6.61
C LYS A 42 4.10 -16.16 6.51
N ARG A 43 3.47 -16.03 5.33
CA ARG A 43 2.33 -15.12 5.13
C ARG A 43 1.06 -15.64 5.78
N ILE A 44 0.90 -16.95 5.82
CA ILE A 44 -0.29 -17.61 6.37
C ILE A 44 -0.16 -17.74 7.88
N ASP A 45 0.99 -18.19 8.39
CA ASP A 45 1.23 -18.44 9.80
C ASP A 45 2.23 -17.42 10.36
N ILE A 46 1.71 -16.49 11.18
CA ILE A 46 2.53 -15.45 11.80
C ILE A 46 3.61 -16.01 12.72
N LYS A 47 3.38 -17.17 13.35
CA LYS A 47 4.37 -17.78 14.26
C LYS A 47 5.60 -18.29 13.54
N GLN A 48 5.56 -18.54 12.24
CA GLN A 48 6.74 -18.81 11.43
C GLN A 48 7.61 -17.56 11.17
N LEU A 49 7.04 -16.37 11.35
CA LEU A 49 7.76 -15.10 11.25
C LEU A 49 8.18 -14.56 12.63
N VAL A 50 7.32 -14.73 13.63
CA VAL A 50 7.51 -14.30 15.02
C VAL A 50 7.04 -15.44 15.94
N PRO A 51 7.93 -16.36 16.38
CA PRO A 51 7.53 -17.56 17.11
C PRO A 51 6.76 -17.31 18.42
N TYR A 52 7.05 -16.19 19.08
CA TYR A 52 6.42 -15.78 20.34
C TYR A 52 5.14 -14.94 20.15
N ALA A 53 4.64 -14.83 18.94
CA ALA A 53 3.47 -13.98 18.64
C ALA A 53 2.22 -14.41 19.41
N GLU A 54 1.63 -13.48 20.17
CA GLU A 54 0.33 -13.61 20.82
C GLU A 54 -0.67 -12.56 20.32
N THR A 55 -0.21 -11.34 20.04
CA THR A 55 -1.03 -10.24 19.51
C THR A 55 -0.37 -9.57 18.33
N ILE A 56 -1.19 -9.17 17.35
CA ILE A 56 -0.82 -8.26 16.27
C ILE A 56 -1.60 -6.97 16.47
N PHE A 57 -0.88 -5.89 16.76
CA PHE A 57 -1.43 -4.54 16.71
C PHE A 57 -1.25 -3.98 15.31
N SER A 58 -2.35 -3.60 14.67
CA SER A 58 -2.33 -2.90 13.37
C SER A 58 -2.64 -1.42 13.60
N PHE A 59 -1.91 -0.55 12.90
CA PHE A 59 -2.00 0.90 12.99
C PHE A 59 -2.27 1.48 11.60
N LEU A 60 -3.05 2.56 11.56
CA LEU A 60 -3.33 3.29 10.31
C LEU A 60 -2.87 4.75 10.41
N ILE A 61 -2.27 5.22 9.32
CA ILE A 61 -2.06 6.65 9.05
C ILE A 61 -2.62 6.97 7.66
N SER A 62 -3.47 7.99 7.56
CA SER A 62 -4.03 8.44 6.29
C SER A 62 -3.06 9.36 5.54
N TYR A 63 -2.98 9.18 4.23
CA TYR A 63 -2.33 10.09 3.29
C TYR A 63 -3.37 10.77 2.35
N ASN A 64 -4.60 10.91 2.83
CA ASN A 64 -5.75 11.40 2.04
C ASN A 64 -5.73 12.93 1.88
N GLY A 65 -4.62 13.51 1.47
CA GLY A 65 -4.45 14.95 1.19
C GLY A 65 -3.85 15.24 -0.18
N ASN A 66 -3.12 14.30 -0.77
CA ASN A 66 -2.32 14.50 -1.98
C ASN A 66 -3.05 14.21 -3.31
N GLN A 67 -4.39 14.19 -3.32
CA GLN A 67 -5.15 13.73 -4.49
C GLN A 67 -5.05 14.65 -5.70
N ASN A 68 -5.00 15.95 -5.48
CA ASN A 68 -4.93 16.93 -6.57
C ASN A 68 -3.56 16.86 -7.26
N GLU A 69 -2.49 16.79 -6.47
CA GLU A 69 -1.12 16.65 -6.95
C GLU A 69 -0.96 15.33 -7.69
N ALA A 70 -1.46 14.22 -7.12
CA ALA A 70 -1.43 12.90 -7.74
C ALA A 70 -2.18 12.87 -9.08
N ALA A 71 -3.36 13.47 -9.15
CA ALA A 71 -4.16 13.51 -10.38
C ALA A 71 -3.45 14.24 -11.54
N GLN A 72 -2.51 15.13 -11.22
CA GLN A 72 -1.77 15.93 -12.20
C GLN A 72 -0.36 15.40 -12.49
N SER A 73 0.15 14.50 -11.67
CA SER A 73 1.56 14.10 -11.70
C SER A 73 1.87 12.82 -12.48
N GLY A 74 0.87 11.98 -12.69
CA GLY A 74 1.10 10.61 -13.15
C GLY A 74 1.75 9.70 -12.08
N VAL A 75 1.93 10.19 -10.85
CA VAL A 75 2.46 9.47 -9.69
C VAL A 75 1.33 9.21 -8.70
N ALA A 76 1.20 7.99 -8.20
CA ALA A 76 0.17 7.66 -7.21
C ALA A 76 0.39 8.43 -5.89
N ALA A 77 -0.71 8.86 -5.26
CA ALA A 77 -0.71 9.77 -4.11
C ALA A 77 0.16 9.29 -2.94
N TYR A 78 0.24 7.98 -2.72
CA TYR A 78 1.03 7.39 -1.63
C TYR A 78 2.54 7.63 -1.77
N ALA A 79 3.03 7.94 -2.98
CA ALA A 79 4.44 8.08 -3.28
C ALA A 79 4.91 9.54 -3.36
N LEU A 80 4.04 10.51 -3.10
CA LEU A 80 4.37 11.94 -3.22
C LEU A 80 5.16 12.48 -2.01
N GLY A 81 4.99 11.92 -0.84
CA GLY A 81 5.66 12.34 0.39
C GLY A 81 6.84 11.46 0.79
N GLU A 82 7.23 11.58 2.06
CA GLU A 82 8.29 10.77 2.66
C GLU A 82 8.00 9.27 2.56
N ASP A 83 9.07 8.48 2.52
CA ASP A 83 8.97 7.02 2.49
C ASP A 83 8.29 6.49 3.75
N TYR A 84 7.03 6.08 3.60
CA TYR A 84 6.20 5.57 4.69
C TYR A 84 6.82 4.38 5.41
N HIS A 85 7.66 3.57 4.75
CA HIS A 85 8.39 2.48 5.40
C HIS A 85 9.31 3.00 6.50
N LYS A 86 9.98 4.12 6.26
CA LYS A 86 10.89 4.75 7.23
C LYS A 86 10.11 5.46 8.32
N VAL A 87 9.15 6.31 7.91
CA VAL A 87 8.33 7.12 8.84
C VAL A 87 7.58 6.24 9.84
N LEU A 88 6.88 5.21 9.36
CA LEU A 88 6.08 4.37 10.23
C LEU A 88 6.95 3.48 11.13
N LYS A 89 8.07 2.97 10.62
CA LYS A 89 9.01 2.20 11.46
C LYS A 89 9.57 3.04 12.61
N ILE A 90 9.98 4.28 12.35
CA ILE A 90 10.46 5.20 13.40
C ILE A 90 9.36 5.40 14.46
N LYS A 91 8.12 5.68 14.03
CA LYS A 91 6.98 5.85 14.95
C LYS A 91 6.71 4.58 15.78
N LEU A 92 6.79 3.39 15.16
CA LEU A 92 6.59 2.12 15.88
C LEU A 92 7.74 1.79 16.83
N TYR A 93 8.99 2.06 16.46
CA TYR A 93 10.12 1.86 17.36
C TYR A 93 10.06 2.80 18.57
N ASN A 94 9.65 4.05 18.38
CA ASN A 94 9.42 4.97 19.48
C ASN A 94 8.30 4.47 20.41
N LEU A 95 7.22 3.92 19.85
CA LEU A 95 6.15 3.31 20.63
C LEU A 95 6.67 2.09 21.41
N LEU A 96 7.44 1.23 20.76
CA LEU A 96 8.01 0.03 21.37
C LEU A 96 8.90 0.39 22.57
N GLN A 97 9.77 1.38 22.43
CA GLN A 97 10.62 1.87 23.53
C GLN A 97 9.80 2.36 24.72
N ILE A 98 8.71 3.12 24.47
CA ILE A 98 7.81 3.58 25.53
C ILE A 98 7.16 2.40 26.27
N ILE A 99 6.70 1.39 25.52
CA ILE A 99 6.08 0.21 26.10
C ILE A 99 7.10 -0.60 26.93
N GLN A 100 8.28 -0.83 26.39
CA GLN A 100 9.34 -1.59 27.07
C GLN A 100 9.86 -0.89 28.34
N SER A 101 9.81 0.43 28.39
CA SER A 101 10.14 1.18 29.62
C SER A 101 9.16 0.90 30.76
N ALA A 102 7.90 0.58 30.44
CA ALA A 102 6.86 0.24 31.44
C ALA A 102 6.72 -1.29 31.65
N TYR A 103 7.03 -2.07 30.64
CA TYR A 103 6.91 -3.53 30.60
C TYR A 103 8.21 -4.15 30.05
N PRO A 104 9.23 -4.40 30.89
CA PRO A 104 10.54 -4.87 30.44
C PRO A 104 10.52 -6.19 29.66
N ASP A 105 9.56 -7.09 29.95
CA ASP A 105 9.40 -8.38 29.30
C ASP A 105 8.59 -8.31 27.99
N PHE A 106 8.23 -7.10 27.55
CA PHE A 106 7.50 -6.90 26.29
C PHE A 106 8.45 -7.06 25.10
N GLU A 107 8.28 -8.17 24.37
CA GLU A 107 8.99 -8.43 23.13
C GLU A 107 8.09 -8.17 21.94
N ALA A 108 8.59 -7.43 20.96
CA ALA A 108 7.84 -7.20 19.73
C ALA A 108 8.75 -7.00 18.51
N ARG A 109 8.18 -7.29 17.34
CA ARG A 109 8.74 -6.92 16.03
C ARG A 109 7.78 -6.02 15.30
N VAL A 110 8.35 -5.01 14.62
CA VAL A 110 7.58 -4.04 13.83
C VAL A 110 7.72 -4.32 12.34
N PHE A 111 6.62 -4.14 11.60
CA PHE A 111 6.54 -4.40 10.17
C PHE A 111 5.84 -3.26 9.46
N VAL A 112 6.34 -2.93 8.28
CA VAL A 112 5.73 -1.99 7.33
C VAL A 112 6.08 -2.47 5.93
N ASP A 113 5.14 -3.10 5.24
CA ASP A 113 5.16 -3.55 3.83
C ASP A 113 6.37 -4.41 3.37
N SER A 114 7.43 -4.52 4.14
CA SER A 114 8.69 -5.15 3.71
C SER A 114 8.88 -6.60 4.14
N ALA A 115 7.91 -7.18 4.85
CA ALA A 115 7.97 -8.55 5.37
C ALA A 115 6.90 -9.45 4.70
N PRO A 116 7.06 -10.79 4.76
CA PRO A 116 6.04 -11.71 4.32
C PRO A 116 4.87 -11.77 5.32
N LEU A 117 4.20 -10.64 5.51
CA LEU A 117 3.04 -10.45 6.36
C LEU A 117 1.83 -10.03 5.52
N MET A 118 0.67 -10.58 5.82
CA MET A 118 -0.59 -10.21 5.15
C MET A 118 -1.25 -9.03 5.87
N GLU A 119 -0.59 -7.87 5.89
CA GLU A 119 -0.96 -6.68 6.68
C GLU A 119 -2.44 -6.30 6.55
N ARG A 120 -2.97 -6.26 5.32
CA ARG A 120 -4.39 -5.95 5.09
C ARG A 120 -5.34 -6.94 5.76
N GLN A 121 -4.99 -8.23 5.82
CA GLN A 121 -5.81 -9.24 6.49
C GLN A 121 -5.72 -9.10 8.02
N TRP A 122 -4.53 -8.81 8.55
CA TRP A 122 -4.36 -8.56 9.97
C TRP A 122 -5.07 -7.29 10.40
N ALA A 123 -5.01 -6.21 9.63
CA ALA A 123 -5.76 -4.99 9.89
C ALA A 123 -7.29 -5.22 9.87
N VAL A 124 -7.80 -6.14 9.02
CA VAL A 124 -9.21 -6.56 9.08
C VAL A 124 -9.51 -7.30 10.38
N LYS A 125 -8.67 -8.27 10.77
CA LYS A 125 -8.81 -8.98 12.05
C LYS A 125 -8.72 -8.06 13.27
N ALA A 126 -7.90 -7.02 13.16
CA ALA A 126 -7.78 -5.97 14.16
C ALA A 126 -8.95 -4.93 14.13
N GLY A 127 -10.02 -5.21 13.39
CA GLY A 127 -11.21 -4.37 13.38
C GLY A 127 -11.06 -3.03 12.66
N LEU A 128 -9.99 -2.81 11.89
CA LEU A 128 -9.70 -1.51 11.27
C LEU A 128 -10.46 -1.26 9.96
N GLY A 129 -11.19 -2.25 9.46
CA GLY A 129 -11.96 -2.11 8.24
C GLY A 129 -12.20 -3.44 7.54
N TRP A 130 -12.33 -3.40 6.22
CA TRP A 130 -12.53 -4.58 5.38
C TRP A 130 -11.71 -4.49 4.09
N ILE A 131 -11.38 -5.62 3.46
CA ILE A 131 -10.76 -5.62 2.13
C ILE A 131 -11.86 -5.34 1.08
N GLY A 132 -11.70 -4.23 0.35
CA GLY A 132 -12.60 -3.84 -0.72
C GLY A 132 -12.44 -4.66 -1.99
N LYS A 133 -13.36 -4.47 -2.96
CA LYS A 133 -13.28 -5.08 -4.29
C LYS A 133 -12.02 -4.66 -5.06
N ASN A 134 -11.45 -3.48 -4.75
CA ASN A 134 -10.17 -3.00 -5.28
C ASN A 134 -8.93 -3.60 -4.58
N GLY A 135 -9.12 -4.56 -3.68
CA GLY A 135 -8.03 -5.24 -2.97
C GLY A 135 -7.37 -4.44 -1.84
N CYS A 136 -7.77 -3.20 -1.60
CA CYS A 136 -7.25 -2.37 -0.53
C CYS A 136 -8.04 -2.55 0.76
N LEU A 137 -7.40 -2.31 1.92
CA LEU A 137 -8.12 -2.11 3.17
C LEU A 137 -8.95 -0.83 3.06
N ILE A 138 -10.21 -0.88 3.44
CA ILE A 138 -11.10 0.28 3.51
C ILE A 138 -11.49 0.51 4.97
N ASN A 139 -11.08 1.64 5.51
CA ASN A 139 -11.52 2.11 6.82
C ASN A 139 -12.77 3.01 6.65
N ARG A 140 -13.71 2.92 7.59
CA ARG A 140 -14.97 3.67 7.51
C ARG A 140 -14.78 5.20 7.53
N THR A 141 -13.77 5.67 8.25
CA THR A 141 -13.48 7.11 8.44
C THR A 141 -12.49 7.62 7.39
N PHE A 142 -11.43 6.86 7.13
CA PHE A 142 -10.27 7.31 6.32
C PHE A 142 -10.27 6.77 4.89
N GLY A 143 -11.25 5.93 4.52
CA GLY A 143 -11.26 5.28 3.20
C GLY A 143 -10.14 4.25 3.07
N SER A 144 -9.55 4.15 1.86
CA SER A 144 -8.45 3.23 1.57
C SER A 144 -7.10 3.92 1.30
N ARG A 145 -7.03 5.24 1.50
CA ARG A 145 -5.78 5.99 1.42
C ARG A 145 -5.11 6.04 2.79
N THR A 146 -4.74 4.85 3.27
CA THR A 146 -4.08 4.65 4.56
C THR A 146 -2.88 3.74 4.40
N PHE A 147 -1.79 4.08 5.04
CA PHE A 147 -0.68 3.18 5.30
C PHE A 147 -1.01 2.30 6.48
N ILE A 148 -0.54 1.06 6.42
CA ILE A 148 -0.68 0.07 7.48
C ILE A 148 0.71 -0.15 8.09
N ALA A 149 0.77 -0.23 9.42
CA ALA A 149 1.96 -0.61 10.14
C ALA A 149 1.57 -1.61 11.23
N GLU A 150 2.46 -2.53 11.55
CA GLU A 150 2.13 -3.64 12.45
C GLU A 150 3.20 -3.85 13.51
N MET A 151 2.76 -4.16 14.72
CA MET A 151 3.59 -4.60 15.83
C MET A 151 3.08 -5.95 16.30
N VAL A 152 3.93 -6.98 16.20
CA VAL A 152 3.64 -8.35 16.63
C VAL A 152 4.37 -8.61 17.93
N CYS A 153 3.65 -8.96 18.99
CA CYS A 153 4.22 -9.06 20.33
C CYS A 153 3.83 -10.34 21.08
N ASN A 154 4.53 -10.59 22.19
CA ASN A 154 4.35 -11.73 23.10
C ASN A 154 3.25 -11.51 24.17
N TYR A 155 2.57 -10.37 24.19
CA TYR A 155 1.52 -10.05 25.16
C TYR A 155 0.13 -10.31 24.59
N THR A 156 -0.77 -10.81 25.44
CA THR A 156 -2.20 -10.88 25.13
C THR A 156 -2.87 -9.51 25.32
N SER A 157 -3.95 -9.25 24.60
CA SER A 157 -4.72 -8.01 24.66
C SER A 157 -6.21 -8.31 24.49
N ASP A 158 -7.03 -7.32 24.73
CA ASP A 158 -8.41 -7.34 24.26
C ASP A 158 -8.42 -7.21 22.74
N TYR A 159 -9.08 -8.17 22.07
CA TYR A 159 -9.09 -8.24 20.61
C TYR A 159 -10.31 -7.53 20.03
N CYS A 160 -10.10 -6.89 18.89
CA CYS A 160 -11.16 -6.21 18.18
C CYS A 160 -11.97 -7.19 17.31
N GLU A 161 -13.25 -6.87 17.09
CA GLU A 161 -14.09 -7.63 16.17
C GLU A 161 -13.88 -7.20 14.71
N GLU A 162 -13.90 -8.16 13.79
CA GLU A 162 -13.81 -7.91 12.36
C GLU A 162 -15.04 -7.13 11.86
N GLN A 163 -14.81 -6.12 11.04
CA GLN A 163 -15.90 -5.36 10.42
C GLN A 163 -16.46 -6.09 9.20
N LYS A 164 -17.80 -6.03 9.05
CA LYS A 164 -18.47 -6.54 7.84
C LYS A 164 -18.05 -5.73 6.61
N ASN A 165 -17.89 -6.41 5.47
CA ASN A 165 -17.63 -5.77 4.19
C ASN A 165 -18.80 -4.85 3.80
N ARG A 166 -18.51 -3.58 3.51
CA ARG A 166 -19.51 -2.54 3.19
C ARG A 166 -19.38 -2.02 1.74
N CYS A 167 -18.74 -2.76 0.85
CA CYS A 167 -18.72 -2.42 -0.58
C CYS A 167 -20.11 -2.51 -1.23
N GLY A 168 -20.99 -3.33 -0.66
CA GLY A 168 -22.35 -3.54 -1.19
C GLY A 168 -22.34 -3.95 -2.68
N THR A 169 -23.28 -3.44 -3.43
CA THR A 169 -23.45 -3.69 -4.87
C THR A 169 -22.51 -2.84 -5.75
N SER A 170 -21.81 -1.86 -5.20
CA SER A 170 -20.94 -0.96 -5.98
C SER A 170 -19.86 -1.72 -6.75
N LYS A 171 -19.74 -1.43 -8.05
CA LYS A 171 -18.71 -1.96 -8.96
C LYS A 171 -17.80 -0.87 -9.52
N ARG A 172 -17.89 0.38 -9.03
CA ARG A 172 -17.19 1.54 -9.61
C ARG A 172 -15.68 1.33 -9.78
N CYS A 173 -15.00 0.73 -8.80
CA CYS A 173 -13.57 0.44 -8.90
C CYS A 173 -13.25 -0.63 -9.97
N ILE A 174 -14.16 -1.59 -10.19
CA ILE A 174 -14.02 -2.62 -11.24
C ILE A 174 -14.19 -1.98 -12.61
N GLU A 175 -15.25 -1.20 -12.79
CA GLU A 175 -15.62 -0.54 -14.06
C GLU A 175 -14.63 0.55 -14.45
N SER A 176 -14.03 1.24 -13.48
CA SER A 176 -13.04 2.30 -13.74
C SER A 176 -11.66 1.78 -14.13
N CYS A 177 -11.36 0.48 -13.91
CA CYS A 177 -10.05 -0.06 -14.20
C CYS A 177 -9.83 -0.21 -15.72
N PRO A 178 -8.96 0.56 -16.37
CA PRO A 178 -8.84 0.59 -17.83
C PRO A 178 -8.36 -0.74 -18.43
N ASN A 179 -7.65 -1.53 -17.63
CA ASN A 179 -7.09 -2.82 -18.04
C ASN A 179 -7.87 -4.02 -17.47
N HIS A 180 -9.02 -3.79 -16.83
CA HIS A 180 -9.83 -4.84 -16.20
C HIS A 180 -9.02 -5.77 -15.28
N ALA A 181 -8.08 -5.18 -14.53
CA ALA A 181 -7.24 -5.91 -13.56
C ALA A 181 -8.03 -6.42 -12.36
N ILE A 182 -9.14 -5.79 -12.01
CA ILE A 182 -9.98 -6.15 -10.85
C ILE A 182 -11.03 -7.17 -11.29
N LYS A 183 -10.87 -8.41 -10.85
CA LYS A 183 -11.84 -9.48 -11.16
C LYS A 183 -13.14 -9.30 -10.35
N PRO A 184 -14.28 -9.87 -10.79
CA PRO A 184 -15.58 -9.70 -10.11
C PRO A 184 -15.57 -10.09 -8.62
N ASN A 185 -14.75 -11.07 -8.23
CA ASN A 185 -14.54 -11.51 -6.84
C ASN A 185 -13.62 -10.59 -6.03
N GLY A 186 -13.15 -9.47 -6.61
CA GLY A 186 -12.24 -8.52 -5.97
C GLY A 186 -10.78 -8.98 -5.92
N ILE A 187 -10.41 -10.03 -6.64
CA ILE A 187 -9.02 -10.45 -6.84
C ILE A 187 -8.37 -9.54 -7.88
N ILE A 188 -7.13 -9.17 -7.68
CA ILE A 188 -6.38 -8.31 -8.60
C ILE A 188 -5.46 -9.17 -9.46
N ASP A 189 -5.64 -9.10 -10.76
CA ASP A 189 -4.68 -9.65 -11.73
C ASP A 189 -3.55 -8.64 -11.93
N SER A 190 -2.41 -8.91 -11.31
CA SER A 190 -1.26 -8.00 -11.37
C SER A 190 -0.71 -7.83 -12.77
N ASN A 191 -0.82 -8.85 -13.65
CA ASN A 191 -0.39 -8.76 -15.03
C ASN A 191 -1.06 -7.58 -15.79
N ARG A 192 -2.25 -7.17 -15.35
CA ARG A 192 -3.04 -6.10 -15.95
C ARG A 192 -3.06 -4.80 -15.13
N CYS A 193 -2.50 -4.82 -13.90
CA CYS A 193 -2.56 -3.69 -12.99
C CYS A 193 -1.47 -2.65 -13.32
N ILE A 194 -1.87 -1.39 -13.56
CA ILE A 194 -0.93 -0.29 -13.83
C ILE A 194 0.11 -0.16 -12.71
N SER A 195 -0.29 -0.31 -11.45
CA SER A 195 0.64 -0.22 -10.32
C SER A 195 1.73 -1.29 -10.40
N TYR A 196 1.37 -2.53 -10.73
CA TYR A 196 2.36 -3.58 -10.97
C TYR A 196 3.26 -3.25 -12.17
N GLN A 197 2.68 -2.84 -13.29
CA GLN A 197 3.41 -2.55 -14.53
C GLN A 197 4.44 -1.42 -14.36
N THR A 198 4.11 -0.42 -13.56
CA THR A 198 4.96 0.75 -13.35
C THR A 198 5.98 0.59 -12.23
N ILE A 199 5.81 -0.37 -11.30
CA ILE A 199 6.65 -0.54 -10.12
C ILE A 199 7.42 -1.87 -10.14
N GLU A 200 6.70 -3.00 -10.23
CA GLU A 200 7.26 -4.34 -10.03
C GLU A 200 7.72 -4.99 -11.34
N ASN A 201 7.05 -4.71 -12.45
CA ASN A 201 7.45 -5.21 -13.76
C ASN A 201 8.78 -4.58 -14.19
N LYS A 202 9.82 -5.40 -14.31
CA LYS A 202 11.18 -4.98 -14.74
C LYS A 202 11.35 -4.98 -16.27
N ALA A 203 10.43 -5.63 -16.98
CA ALA A 203 10.42 -5.69 -18.44
C ALA A 203 9.69 -4.46 -19.05
N ALA A 204 9.62 -4.43 -20.37
CA ALA A 204 8.76 -3.51 -21.10
C ALA A 204 7.27 -3.71 -20.69
N ILE A 205 6.48 -2.66 -20.79
CA ILE A 205 5.04 -2.74 -20.57
C ILE A 205 4.44 -3.51 -21.76
N PRO A 206 3.64 -4.57 -21.49
CA PRO A 206 3.06 -5.35 -22.57
C PRO A 206 2.08 -4.55 -23.43
N ASP A 207 2.01 -4.86 -24.72
CA ASP A 207 1.03 -4.28 -25.63
C ASP A 207 -0.39 -4.46 -25.12
N GLY A 208 -1.22 -3.44 -25.33
CA GLY A 208 -2.61 -3.40 -24.88
C GLY A 208 -2.80 -3.05 -23.38
N ILE A 209 -1.74 -2.83 -22.63
CA ILE A 209 -1.83 -2.23 -21.29
C ILE A 209 -1.88 -0.71 -21.42
N ARG A 210 -2.94 -0.10 -20.91
CA ARG A 210 -3.13 1.35 -20.88
C ARG A 210 -2.71 1.92 -19.54
N LEU A 211 -1.78 2.88 -19.52
CA LEU A 211 -1.25 3.53 -18.32
C LEU A 211 -2.09 4.72 -17.87
N GLN A 212 -2.88 5.31 -18.77
CA GLN A 212 -3.72 6.48 -18.47
C GLN A 212 -2.93 7.64 -17.84
N GLY A 213 -1.71 7.88 -18.35
CA GLY A 213 -0.80 8.90 -17.87
C GLY A 213 -0.06 8.56 -16.57
N TYR A 214 -0.30 7.39 -15.96
CA TYR A 214 0.47 6.98 -14.77
C TYR A 214 1.86 6.47 -15.14
N VAL A 215 2.86 7.02 -14.47
CA VAL A 215 4.27 6.63 -14.62
C VAL A 215 4.81 5.89 -13.39
N TYR A 216 4.12 6.00 -12.24
CA TYR A 216 4.44 5.32 -11.01
C TYR A 216 3.19 5.07 -10.14
N GLY A 217 2.86 3.80 -9.91
CA GLY A 217 1.64 3.43 -9.18
C GLY A 217 0.37 3.73 -9.98
N CYS A 218 -0.78 3.72 -9.30
CA CYS A 218 -2.08 4.04 -9.90
C CYS A 218 -3.15 4.26 -8.84
N ASP A 219 -3.95 5.31 -8.96
CA ASP A 219 -5.04 5.63 -8.02
C ASP A 219 -6.44 5.52 -8.64
N ILE A 220 -6.60 5.03 -9.88
CA ILE A 220 -7.88 5.04 -10.61
C ILE A 220 -8.99 4.36 -9.80
N CYS A 221 -8.74 3.14 -9.31
CA CYS A 221 -9.73 2.38 -8.53
C CYS A 221 -9.98 3.01 -7.14
N LEU A 222 -8.99 3.71 -6.56
CA LEU A 222 -9.13 4.46 -5.32
C LEU A 222 -9.98 5.72 -5.54
N ASN A 223 -9.75 6.45 -6.65
CA ASN A 223 -10.49 7.64 -7.02
C ASN A 223 -11.97 7.34 -7.29
N ALA A 224 -12.27 6.16 -7.86
CA ALA A 224 -13.65 5.71 -8.12
C ALA A 224 -14.40 5.25 -6.87
N CYS A 225 -13.68 4.94 -5.76
CA CYS A 225 -14.27 4.36 -4.56
C CYS A 225 -15.12 5.39 -3.80
N ILE A 226 -16.37 5.04 -3.50
CA ILE A 226 -17.29 5.91 -2.74
C ILE A 226 -16.80 6.18 -1.31
N TRP A 227 -16.06 5.25 -0.72
CA TRP A 227 -15.50 5.40 0.62
C TRP A 227 -14.38 6.43 0.66
N ASN A 228 -13.58 6.53 -0.40
CA ASN A 228 -12.56 7.57 -0.53
C ASN A 228 -13.16 8.96 -0.78
N LYS A 229 -14.31 9.03 -1.49
CA LYS A 229 -15.03 10.30 -1.69
C LYS A 229 -15.60 10.86 -0.39
N LYS A 230 -15.96 9.98 0.55
CA LYS A 230 -16.52 10.33 1.86
C LYS A 230 -15.49 10.37 2.99
N ALA A 231 -14.26 9.95 2.71
CA ALA A 231 -13.20 9.88 3.71
C ALA A 231 -12.85 11.25 4.27
N ALA A 232 -12.51 11.28 5.55
CA ALA A 232 -11.99 12.48 6.19
C ALA A 232 -10.72 12.94 5.45
N LYS A 233 -10.68 14.22 5.12
CA LYS A 233 -9.47 14.84 4.56
C LYS A 233 -8.49 15.01 5.71
N TYR A 234 -7.41 14.29 5.65
CA TYR A 234 -6.31 14.39 6.60
C TYR A 234 -5.02 14.07 5.86
N GLN A 235 -4.04 14.88 6.07
CA GLN A 235 -2.68 14.65 5.60
C GLN A 235 -1.73 14.80 6.78
N ALA A 236 -1.01 13.74 7.09
CA ALA A 236 0.14 13.84 7.97
C ALA A 236 1.22 14.67 7.25
N GLU A 237 1.88 15.57 7.97
CA GLU A 237 2.93 16.44 7.41
C GLU A 237 4.04 15.61 6.74
N ASP A 238 4.40 14.46 7.30
CA ASP A 238 5.38 13.51 6.74
C ASP A 238 5.06 13.10 5.29
N PHE A 239 3.80 13.16 4.86
CA PHE A 239 3.36 12.67 3.54
C PHE A 239 2.97 13.80 2.58
N ALA A 240 3.24 15.05 2.93
CA ALA A 240 3.17 16.15 1.98
C ALA A 240 4.25 16.01 0.90
N PRO A 241 3.97 16.40 -0.36
CA PRO A 241 4.99 16.36 -1.40
C PRO A 241 6.21 17.21 -1.03
N SER A 242 7.39 16.63 -1.15
CA SER A 242 8.64 17.38 -0.95
C SER A 242 8.92 18.32 -2.14
N PRO A 243 9.72 19.39 -1.95
CA PRO A 243 10.16 20.25 -3.06
C PRO A 243 10.82 19.45 -4.20
N GLU A 244 11.60 18.43 -3.86
CA GLU A 244 12.26 17.57 -4.83
C GLU A 244 11.26 16.71 -5.61
N MET A 245 10.19 16.25 -4.96
CA MET A 245 9.11 15.51 -5.62
C MET A 245 8.31 16.42 -6.54
N LEU A 246 8.00 17.64 -6.11
CA LEU A 246 7.31 18.63 -6.96
C LEU A 246 8.15 18.98 -8.19
N ASN A 247 9.45 19.18 -8.04
CA ASN A 247 10.37 19.40 -9.15
C ASN A 247 10.42 18.18 -10.09
N LEU A 248 10.49 16.95 -9.56
CA LEU A 248 10.44 15.72 -10.37
C LEU A 248 9.17 15.68 -11.23
N ILE A 249 8.02 15.95 -10.63
CA ILE A 249 6.72 15.98 -11.32
C ILE A 249 6.73 17.00 -12.46
N ASP A 250 7.23 18.21 -12.19
CA ASP A 250 7.30 19.27 -13.19
C ASP A 250 8.21 18.87 -14.37
N LYS A 251 9.37 18.28 -14.08
CA LYS A 251 10.30 17.76 -15.08
C LYS A 251 9.71 16.61 -15.91
N ILE A 252 8.91 15.74 -15.32
CA ILE A 252 8.18 14.69 -16.04
C ILE A 252 7.18 15.33 -17.02
N LYS A 253 6.38 16.31 -16.56
CA LYS A 253 5.39 16.99 -17.41
C LYS A 253 6.00 17.73 -18.59
N ASN A 254 7.13 18.38 -18.36
CA ASN A 254 7.80 19.21 -19.37
C ASN A 254 8.76 18.41 -20.28
N GLY A 255 8.88 17.07 -20.07
CA GLY A 255 9.78 16.22 -20.85
C GLY A 255 11.27 16.50 -20.64
N SER A 256 11.63 17.19 -19.53
CA SER A 256 13.01 17.64 -19.23
C SER A 256 13.63 16.90 -18.05
N LEU A 257 13.15 15.68 -17.76
CA LEU A 257 13.61 14.88 -16.62
C LEU A 257 15.04 14.40 -16.82
N GLU A 258 15.92 14.75 -15.87
CA GLU A 258 17.27 14.26 -15.79
C GLU A 258 17.45 13.26 -14.63
N LYS A 259 18.50 12.42 -14.75
CA LYS A 259 18.82 11.41 -13.71
C LYS A 259 19.10 12.05 -12.35
N GLN A 260 19.65 13.27 -12.30
CA GLN A 260 19.92 13.97 -11.06
C GLN A 260 18.64 14.39 -10.32
N ASP A 261 17.58 14.81 -11.05
CA ASP A 261 16.30 15.20 -10.47
C ASP A 261 15.64 13.98 -9.81
N PHE A 262 15.62 12.85 -10.53
CA PHE A 262 15.17 11.58 -9.98
C PHE A 262 15.96 11.15 -8.75
N ASN A 263 17.30 11.26 -8.77
CA ASN A 263 18.14 10.88 -7.63
C ASN A 263 17.92 11.75 -6.40
N LYS A 264 17.53 13.01 -6.55
CA LYS A 264 17.15 13.88 -5.43
C LYS A 264 15.80 13.44 -4.84
N ALA A 265 14.77 13.32 -5.67
CA ALA A 265 13.41 12.98 -5.24
C ALA A 265 13.30 11.58 -4.61
N ARG A 266 14.04 10.57 -5.15
CA ARG A 266 13.93 9.19 -4.68
C ARG A 266 14.45 8.94 -3.26
N LYS A 267 15.37 9.77 -2.74
CA LYS A 267 16.05 9.53 -1.45
C LYS A 267 15.10 9.41 -0.27
N HIS A 268 13.96 10.07 -0.34
CA HIS A 268 13.00 10.20 0.74
C HIS A 268 11.58 9.80 0.32
N SER A 269 11.43 9.12 -0.82
CA SER A 269 10.12 8.76 -1.35
C SER A 269 10.06 7.28 -1.72
N PRO A 270 8.87 6.64 -1.67
CA PRO A 270 8.66 5.28 -2.18
C PRO A 270 9.07 5.07 -3.64
N ILE A 271 9.24 6.14 -4.42
CA ILE A 271 9.70 6.07 -5.81
C ILE A 271 11.12 5.45 -5.93
N GLU A 272 11.84 5.34 -4.82
CA GLU A 272 13.13 4.62 -4.73
C GLU A 272 13.02 3.16 -5.16
N ARG A 273 11.81 2.56 -5.11
CA ARG A 273 11.53 1.19 -5.53
C ARG A 273 11.88 0.92 -7.00
N VAL A 274 11.81 1.92 -7.87
CA VAL A 274 12.16 1.81 -9.28
C VAL A 274 13.53 2.42 -9.60
N LYS A 275 14.14 1.95 -10.68
CA LYS A 275 15.35 2.57 -11.24
C LYS A 275 14.96 3.69 -12.21
N TYR A 276 15.85 4.67 -12.39
CA TYR A 276 15.68 5.78 -13.32
C TYR A 276 15.22 5.34 -14.73
N TYR A 277 15.87 4.33 -15.28
CA TYR A 277 15.52 3.82 -16.62
C TYR A 277 14.13 3.21 -16.71
N LYS A 278 13.65 2.59 -15.60
CA LYS A 278 12.27 2.09 -15.54
C LYS A 278 11.28 3.24 -15.51
N LEU A 279 11.56 4.30 -14.77
CA LEU A 279 10.71 5.49 -14.77
C LEU A 279 10.65 6.13 -16.16
N LEU A 280 11.78 6.28 -16.85
CA LEU A 280 11.82 6.77 -18.24
C LEU A 280 11.01 5.88 -19.20
N SER A 281 11.16 4.57 -19.10
CA SER A 281 10.37 3.63 -19.91
C SER A 281 8.88 3.78 -19.68
N ASN A 282 8.47 4.00 -18.42
CA ASN A 282 7.06 4.23 -18.08
C ASN A 282 6.55 5.56 -18.64
N ILE A 283 7.37 6.62 -18.58
CA ILE A 283 7.03 7.93 -19.14
C ILE A 283 6.81 7.83 -20.66
N ASN A 284 7.74 7.20 -21.38
CA ASN A 284 7.63 7.04 -22.82
C ASN A 284 6.38 6.22 -23.21
N ALA A 285 6.10 5.13 -22.45
CA ALA A 285 4.91 4.32 -22.70
C ALA A 285 3.60 5.09 -22.40
N ALA A 286 3.58 5.94 -21.37
CA ALA A 286 2.40 6.74 -21.05
C ALA A 286 2.18 7.88 -22.07
N GLN A 287 3.23 8.44 -22.64
CA GLN A 287 3.14 9.48 -23.68
C GLN A 287 2.67 8.91 -25.02
N SER A 288 3.13 7.72 -25.40
CA SER A 288 2.72 7.06 -26.66
C SER A 288 1.23 6.63 -26.70
N GLU A 289 0.51 6.72 -25.57
CA GLU A 289 -0.95 6.51 -25.53
C GLU A 289 -1.76 7.74 -25.97
N VAL A 290 -1.13 8.91 -26.04
CA VAL A 290 -1.78 10.20 -26.31
C VAL A 290 -1.72 10.56 -27.80
N ASP A 291 -0.76 9.96 -28.51
CA ASP A 291 -0.58 10.07 -29.97
C ASP A 291 -1.44 9.03 -30.69
#